data_0f7ee004fcdb5425c8bda2a12142df64
#
_entry.id   0f7ee004fcdb5425c8bda2a12142df64
#
_cell.length_a   1.000
_cell.length_b   1.000
_cell.length_c   1.000
_cell.angle_alpha   90.00
_cell.angle_beta   90.00
_cell.angle_gamma   90.00
#
_symmetry.space_group_name_H-M   'P 1'
#
loop_
_entity.id
_entity.type
_entity.pdbx_description
1 polymer ?
#
loop_
_entity_poly.entity_id
_entity_poly.type
_entity_poly.pdbx_seq_one_letter_code
_entity_poly.pdbx_strand_id
1 'polypeptide(L)'
;MLSFFKKKIVVPHVRLTGVIGAAGRFKQGMDLAGQRAILKKAFSFKKIKHVAISINSPGGSPVQSHLIYSYIKQLAKEKKVKVIIFAEDVAASGGYLISCAGDEIYANSSSIIGSIGVISASFGFKDLIKKIGIERRVYTAGKNKSTLDPFVDEKEEDVKRLKSIQLELHADFIKVVETSRGSKLKEPEKNNIFTGEFWTGSAALKLGLVDGVGNADQVLKEKFGDKVIIKN
;
A
#
# COMPACT_ATOMS: atom_id res chain seq x y z
N MET A 1 -22.07 -43.72 13.05
CA MET A 1 -22.00 -42.43 12.31
C MET A 1 -20.99 -41.52 13.04
N LEU A 2 -19.71 -41.60 12.68
CA LEU A 2 -18.63 -40.83 13.34
C LEU A 2 -18.74 -39.40 12.87
N SER A 3 -19.24 -38.51 13.72
CA SER A 3 -19.16 -37.05 13.51
C SER A 3 -17.68 -36.64 13.55
N PHE A 4 -17.06 -36.44 12.38
CA PHE A 4 -15.76 -35.82 12.26
C PHE A 4 -15.86 -34.41 12.85
N PHE A 5 -15.32 -34.20 14.04
CA PHE A 5 -15.08 -32.90 14.59
C PHE A 5 -14.14 -32.13 13.66
N LYS A 6 -14.69 -31.43 12.68
CA LYS A 6 -13.91 -30.53 11.83
C LYS A 6 -13.24 -29.51 12.75
N LYS A 7 -11.91 -29.57 12.81
CA LYS A 7 -11.06 -28.72 13.64
C LYS A 7 -11.37 -27.25 13.34
N LYS A 8 -11.69 -26.46 14.35
CA LYS A 8 -11.91 -25.01 14.19
C LYS A 8 -10.63 -24.36 13.65
N ILE A 9 -10.72 -23.67 12.51
CA ILE A 9 -9.61 -22.93 11.90
C ILE A 9 -9.70 -21.50 12.42
N VAL A 10 -8.63 -21.04 13.07
CA VAL A 10 -8.52 -19.66 13.55
C VAL A 10 -7.70 -18.87 12.53
N VAL A 11 -8.25 -17.75 12.07
CA VAL A 11 -7.58 -16.79 11.19
C VAL A 11 -7.56 -15.44 11.91
N PRO A 12 -6.40 -15.02 12.44
CA PRO A 12 -6.23 -13.67 12.96
C PRO A 12 -6.45 -12.67 11.84
N HIS A 13 -7.12 -11.56 12.15
CA HIS A 13 -7.44 -10.51 11.20
C HIS A 13 -6.93 -9.17 11.71
N VAL A 14 -6.23 -8.44 10.86
CA VAL A 14 -5.71 -7.09 11.13
C VAL A 14 -6.29 -6.13 10.10
N ARG A 15 -6.65 -4.94 10.52
CA ARG A 15 -7.09 -3.87 9.62
C ARG A 15 -6.06 -2.75 9.59
N LEU A 16 -5.54 -2.45 8.41
CA LEU A 16 -4.61 -1.35 8.14
C LEU A 16 -5.37 -0.25 7.40
N THR A 17 -5.58 0.90 8.05
CA THR A 17 -6.47 1.96 7.54
C THR A 17 -5.83 3.32 7.65
N GLY A 18 -6.02 4.15 6.61
CA GLY A 18 -5.63 5.56 6.58
C GLY A 18 -4.48 5.86 5.63
N VAL A 19 -4.04 7.12 5.63
CA VAL A 19 -2.90 7.59 4.83
C VAL A 19 -1.61 7.04 5.42
N ILE A 20 -0.71 6.56 4.56
CA ILE A 20 0.57 5.98 4.99
C ILE A 20 1.59 7.08 5.23
N GLY A 21 2.21 7.06 6.41
CA GLY A 21 3.17 8.06 6.87
C GLY A 21 2.53 9.14 7.75
N ALA A 22 3.15 10.31 7.84
CA ALA A 22 2.63 11.41 8.64
C ALA A 22 1.37 12.01 8.02
N ALA A 23 0.25 11.94 8.72
CA ALA A 23 -1.05 12.44 8.24
C ALA A 23 -1.38 13.87 8.73
N GLY A 24 -0.42 14.55 9.38
CA GLY A 24 -0.58 15.93 9.91
C GLY A 24 -0.73 15.99 11.44
N ARG A 25 -0.81 17.22 11.96
CA ARG A 25 -0.68 17.52 13.40
C ARG A 25 -1.75 16.86 14.28
N PHE A 26 -2.90 16.52 13.71
CA PHE A 26 -4.06 15.98 14.46
C PHE A 26 -4.56 14.61 13.95
N LYS A 27 -3.90 14.04 12.94
CA LYS A 27 -4.26 12.69 12.44
C LYS A 27 -3.01 11.83 12.44
N GLN A 28 -3.05 10.77 13.21
CA GLN A 28 -1.99 9.75 13.16
C GLN A 28 -2.10 9.01 11.84
N GLY A 29 -1.04 9.07 11.03
CA GLY A 29 -0.93 8.28 9.82
C GLY A 29 -0.58 6.84 10.13
N MET A 30 -0.75 5.97 9.16
CA MET A 30 -0.35 4.58 9.23
C MET A 30 1.15 4.45 8.94
N ASP A 31 1.93 4.08 9.95
CA ASP A 31 3.36 3.79 9.80
C ASP A 31 3.72 2.44 10.43
N LEU A 32 4.93 1.95 10.17
CA LEU A 32 5.36 0.67 10.73
C LEU A 32 5.42 0.70 12.26
N ALA A 33 5.81 1.81 12.87
CA ALA A 33 5.93 1.89 14.33
C ALA A 33 4.57 1.65 15.00
N GLY A 34 3.52 2.31 14.51
CA GLY A 34 2.16 2.14 15.01
C GLY A 34 1.57 0.74 14.70
N GLN A 35 1.92 0.15 13.54
CA GLN A 35 1.34 -1.14 13.13
C GLN A 35 2.13 -2.36 13.65
N ARG A 36 3.36 -2.18 14.11
CA ARG A 36 4.25 -3.28 14.51
C ARG A 36 3.64 -4.20 15.57
N ALA A 37 3.04 -3.64 16.59
CA ALA A 37 2.50 -4.41 17.72
C ALA A 37 1.31 -5.29 17.28
N ILE A 38 0.37 -4.73 16.53
CA ILE A 38 -0.82 -5.46 16.08
C ILE A 38 -0.45 -6.54 15.07
N LEU A 39 0.43 -6.25 14.11
CA LEU A 39 0.94 -7.25 13.18
C LEU A 39 1.65 -8.39 13.92
N LYS A 40 2.60 -8.08 14.82
CA LYS A 40 3.29 -9.09 15.62
C LYS A 40 2.32 -9.97 16.41
N LYS A 41 1.29 -9.37 17.02
CA LYS A 41 0.24 -10.09 17.76
C LYS A 41 -0.51 -11.06 16.85
N ALA A 42 -0.95 -10.63 15.68
CA ALA A 42 -1.68 -11.48 14.74
C ALA A 42 -0.87 -12.71 14.29
N PHE A 43 0.42 -12.51 13.99
CA PHE A 43 1.30 -13.61 13.59
C PHE A 43 1.79 -14.48 14.78
N SER A 44 1.53 -14.09 16.03
CA SER A 44 1.93 -14.86 17.23
C SER A 44 0.93 -15.91 17.69
N PHE A 45 -0.26 -15.96 17.09
CA PHE A 45 -1.25 -16.98 17.44
C PHE A 45 -0.70 -18.39 17.19
N LYS A 46 -0.95 -19.30 18.13
CA LYS A 46 -0.48 -20.68 18.03
C LYS A 46 -1.28 -21.48 17.00
N LYS A 47 -0.59 -22.33 16.24
CA LYS A 47 -1.20 -23.30 15.28
C LYS A 47 -2.01 -22.68 14.15
N ILE A 48 -1.78 -21.40 13.82
CA ILE A 48 -2.38 -20.78 12.65
C ILE A 48 -1.62 -21.16 11.38
N LYS A 49 -2.31 -21.13 10.25
CA LYS A 49 -1.73 -21.30 8.92
C LYS A 49 -1.95 -20.07 8.04
N HIS A 50 -2.89 -19.21 8.41
CA HIS A 50 -3.28 -18.04 7.66
C HIS A 50 -3.45 -16.83 8.58
N VAL A 51 -3.11 -15.66 8.07
CA VAL A 51 -3.43 -14.35 8.65
C VAL A 51 -4.17 -13.56 7.59
N ALA A 52 -5.27 -12.93 7.95
CA ALA A 52 -6.02 -12.02 7.09
C ALA A 52 -5.62 -10.58 7.42
N ILE A 53 -5.45 -9.76 6.39
CA ILE A 53 -5.17 -8.32 6.55
C ILE A 53 -6.10 -7.55 5.63
N SER A 54 -6.99 -6.73 6.20
CA SER A 54 -7.76 -5.76 5.45
C SER A 54 -6.97 -4.47 5.26
N ILE A 55 -7.03 -3.90 4.06
CA ILE A 55 -6.36 -2.65 3.72
C ILE A 55 -7.40 -1.65 3.22
N ASN A 56 -7.41 -0.46 3.85
CA ASN A 56 -8.19 0.69 3.41
C ASN A 56 -7.31 1.94 3.41
N SER A 57 -6.55 2.12 2.32
CA SER A 57 -5.54 3.17 2.23
C SER A 57 -5.38 3.70 0.81
N PRO A 58 -5.39 5.03 0.60
CA PRO A 58 -5.07 5.66 -0.67
C PRO A 58 -3.56 5.66 -0.98
N GLY A 59 -2.72 5.19 -0.05
CA GLY A 59 -1.27 5.25 -0.13
C GLY A 59 -0.67 6.35 0.74
N GLY A 60 0.50 6.83 0.36
CA GLY A 60 1.26 7.85 1.09
C GLY A 60 2.77 7.60 0.99
N SER A 61 3.49 7.68 2.10
CA SER A 61 4.96 7.55 2.15
C SER A 61 5.47 6.24 1.52
N PRO A 62 6.31 6.31 0.48
CA PRO A 62 6.91 5.13 -0.12
C PRO A 62 7.71 4.31 0.89
N VAL A 63 8.49 4.96 1.73
CA VAL A 63 9.32 4.29 2.75
C VAL A 63 8.47 3.51 3.74
N GLN A 64 7.41 4.13 4.29
CA GLN A 64 6.53 3.45 5.24
C GLN A 64 5.77 2.29 4.60
N SER A 65 5.34 2.44 3.34
CA SER A 65 4.72 1.37 2.57
C SER A 65 5.65 0.16 2.42
N HIS A 66 6.91 0.39 2.04
CA HIS A 66 7.94 -0.65 1.95
C HIS A 66 8.26 -1.29 3.30
N LEU A 67 8.35 -0.51 4.37
CA LEU A 67 8.63 -1.02 5.71
C LEU A 67 7.52 -1.95 6.20
N ILE A 68 6.25 -1.56 6.01
CA ILE A 68 5.09 -2.39 6.39
C ILE A 68 5.04 -3.66 5.52
N TYR A 69 5.17 -3.53 4.19
CA TYR A 69 5.26 -4.65 3.25
C TYR A 69 6.33 -5.66 3.68
N SER A 70 7.56 -5.18 3.88
CA SER A 70 8.70 -6.03 4.24
C SER A 70 8.50 -6.71 5.58
N TYR A 71 7.91 -6.02 6.56
CA TYR A 71 7.64 -6.57 7.88
C TYR A 71 6.58 -7.68 7.83
N ILE A 72 5.51 -7.51 7.05
CA ILE A 72 4.51 -8.56 6.82
C ILE A 72 5.15 -9.78 6.17
N LYS A 73 5.97 -9.59 5.11
CA LYS A 73 6.70 -10.69 4.44
C LYS A 73 7.64 -11.41 5.39
N GLN A 74 8.36 -10.67 6.24
CA GLN A 74 9.26 -11.24 7.26
C GLN A 74 8.47 -12.12 8.24
N LEU A 75 7.39 -11.59 8.83
CA LEU A 75 6.56 -12.35 9.79
C LEU A 75 5.96 -13.60 9.15
N ALA A 76 5.46 -13.50 7.92
CA ALA A 76 4.89 -14.62 7.17
C ALA A 76 5.93 -15.74 6.97
N LYS A 77 7.15 -15.37 6.57
CA LYS A 77 8.27 -16.30 6.38
C LYS A 77 8.69 -16.96 7.70
N GLU A 78 8.92 -16.16 8.76
CA GLU A 78 9.35 -16.67 10.07
C GLU A 78 8.32 -17.63 10.68
N LYS A 79 7.05 -17.32 10.56
CA LYS A 79 5.96 -18.12 11.13
C LYS A 79 5.44 -19.21 10.20
N LYS A 80 5.91 -19.24 8.94
CA LYS A 80 5.43 -20.16 7.89
C LYS A 80 3.92 -20.07 7.71
N VAL A 81 3.40 -18.85 7.66
CA VAL A 81 1.98 -18.51 7.59
C VAL A 81 1.69 -17.85 6.25
N LYS A 82 0.56 -18.20 5.63
CA LYS A 82 0.04 -17.54 4.42
C LYS A 82 -0.70 -16.26 4.79
N VAL A 83 -0.55 -15.24 3.97
CA VAL A 83 -1.22 -13.95 4.15
C VAL A 83 -2.30 -13.78 3.09
N ILE A 84 -3.53 -13.48 3.53
CA ILE A 84 -4.66 -13.17 2.66
C ILE A 84 -5.01 -11.71 2.85
N ILE A 85 -4.93 -10.93 1.79
CA ILE A 85 -5.23 -9.50 1.79
C ILE A 85 -6.66 -9.27 1.30
N PHE A 86 -7.33 -8.32 1.93
CA PHE A 86 -8.66 -7.84 1.54
C PHE A 86 -8.60 -6.32 1.37
N ALA A 87 -8.75 -5.84 0.14
CA ALA A 87 -8.95 -4.42 -0.11
C ALA A 87 -10.40 -4.05 0.26
N GLU A 88 -10.53 -3.03 1.13
CA GLU A 88 -11.83 -2.44 1.47
C GLU A 88 -12.20 -1.36 0.45
N ASP A 89 -12.46 -0.11 0.85
CA ASP A 89 -12.83 0.95 -0.11
C ASP A 89 -11.70 1.24 -1.10
N VAL A 90 -10.46 1.30 -0.60
CA VAL A 90 -9.30 1.63 -1.42
C VAL A 90 -8.03 0.88 -0.96
N ALA A 91 -7.33 0.31 -1.91
CA ALA A 91 -5.96 -0.16 -1.75
C ALA A 91 -5.15 0.34 -2.97
N ALA A 92 -4.75 1.61 -2.92
CA ALA A 92 -4.11 2.30 -4.02
C ALA A 92 -2.71 2.79 -3.65
N SER A 93 -1.83 2.96 -4.64
CA SER A 93 -0.45 3.44 -4.44
C SER A 93 0.26 2.64 -3.35
N GLY A 94 0.79 3.27 -2.30
CA GLY A 94 1.39 2.58 -1.16
C GLY A 94 0.49 1.53 -0.50
N GLY A 95 -0.84 1.71 -0.53
CA GLY A 95 -1.81 0.71 -0.06
C GLY A 95 -1.76 -0.57 -0.90
N TYR A 96 -1.64 -0.44 -2.22
CA TYR A 96 -1.47 -1.58 -3.11
C TYR A 96 -0.07 -2.21 -2.95
N LEU A 97 0.97 -1.40 -2.74
CA LEU A 97 2.31 -1.92 -2.43
C LEU A 97 2.27 -2.84 -1.20
N ILE A 98 1.59 -2.42 -0.12
CA ILE A 98 1.41 -3.26 1.07
C ILE A 98 0.59 -4.51 0.73
N SER A 99 -0.44 -4.39 -0.12
CA SER A 99 -1.26 -5.53 -0.55
C SER A 99 -0.44 -6.61 -1.24
N CYS A 100 0.62 -6.23 -1.94
CA CYS A 100 1.56 -7.16 -2.57
C CYS A 100 2.33 -8.06 -1.58
N ALA A 101 2.23 -7.80 -0.26
CA ALA A 101 2.75 -8.72 0.76
C ALA A 101 1.93 -10.01 0.89
N GLY A 102 0.70 -10.03 0.38
CA GLY A 102 -0.18 -11.18 0.42
C GLY A 102 0.21 -12.30 -0.54
N ASP A 103 -0.10 -13.52 -0.16
CA ASP A 103 -0.10 -14.69 -1.06
C ASP A 103 -1.33 -14.65 -1.98
N GLU A 104 -2.42 -14.10 -1.46
CA GLU A 104 -3.67 -13.87 -2.18
C GLU A 104 -4.21 -12.49 -1.85
N ILE A 105 -4.81 -11.83 -2.83
CA ILE A 105 -5.40 -10.49 -2.71
C ILE A 105 -6.85 -10.54 -3.20
N TYR A 106 -7.78 -10.16 -2.36
CA TYR A 106 -9.19 -10.02 -2.68
C TYR A 106 -9.62 -8.56 -2.57
N ALA A 107 -10.61 -8.17 -3.35
CA ALA A 107 -11.20 -6.83 -3.31
C ALA A 107 -12.72 -6.90 -3.36
N ASN A 108 -13.42 -5.89 -2.86
CA ASN A 108 -14.81 -5.70 -3.24
C ASN A 108 -14.89 -5.31 -4.73
N SER A 109 -15.98 -5.62 -5.41
CA SER A 109 -16.16 -5.25 -6.83
C SER A 109 -15.96 -3.76 -7.10
N SER A 110 -16.29 -2.92 -6.13
CA SER A 110 -16.21 -1.45 -6.20
C SER A 110 -14.97 -0.86 -5.53
N SER A 111 -14.09 -1.66 -4.93
CA SER A 111 -12.81 -1.18 -4.35
C SER A 111 -11.97 -0.48 -5.41
N ILE A 112 -11.24 0.53 -5.02
CA ILE A 112 -10.25 1.20 -5.88
C ILE A 112 -8.88 0.55 -5.68
N ILE A 113 -8.33 0.00 -6.76
CA ILE A 113 -7.08 -0.79 -6.77
C ILE A 113 -6.08 -0.20 -7.77
N GLY A 114 -4.80 -0.23 -7.46
CA GLY A 114 -3.74 0.17 -8.40
C GLY A 114 -3.06 1.47 -8.01
N SER A 115 -3.11 2.49 -8.87
CA SER A 115 -2.32 3.74 -8.70
C SER A 115 -0.84 3.43 -8.50
N ILE A 116 -0.28 2.55 -9.38
CA ILE A 116 1.12 2.14 -9.35
C ILE A 116 1.94 3.23 -10.02
N GLY A 117 2.27 4.24 -9.24
CA GLY A 117 2.98 5.42 -9.69
C GLY A 117 3.50 6.25 -8.52
N VAL A 118 4.28 7.29 -8.83
CA VAL A 118 4.86 8.21 -7.85
C VAL A 118 4.53 9.64 -8.26
N ILE A 119 4.03 10.42 -7.33
CA ILE A 119 3.69 11.82 -7.53
C ILE A 119 4.42 12.70 -6.50
N SER A 120 4.85 13.88 -6.93
CA SER A 120 5.18 15.01 -6.07
C SER A 120 4.40 16.22 -6.57
N ALA A 121 3.68 16.87 -5.70
CA ALA A 121 2.89 18.04 -6.03
C ALA A 121 3.21 19.17 -5.05
N SER A 122 3.38 20.39 -5.59
CA SER A 122 3.58 21.61 -4.81
C SER A 122 2.92 22.79 -5.51
N PHE A 123 2.97 23.95 -4.86
CA PHE A 123 2.48 25.21 -5.43
C PHE A 123 3.64 26.20 -5.57
N GLY A 124 3.64 27.02 -6.62
CA GLY A 124 4.53 28.17 -6.78
C GLY A 124 3.87 29.45 -6.25
N PHE A 125 4.54 30.16 -5.35
CA PHE A 125 4.02 31.37 -4.70
C PHE A 125 4.86 32.63 -5.01
N LYS A 126 5.82 32.57 -5.92
CA LYS A 126 6.73 33.68 -6.25
C LYS A 126 5.97 34.99 -6.54
N ASP A 127 5.00 34.93 -7.45
CA ASP A 127 4.26 36.14 -7.86
C ASP A 127 3.29 36.60 -6.77
N LEU A 128 2.76 35.69 -5.97
CA LEU A 128 1.89 36.01 -4.86
C LEU A 128 2.62 36.86 -3.80
N ILE A 129 3.78 36.37 -3.31
CA ILE A 129 4.54 37.11 -2.26
C ILE A 129 5.03 38.48 -2.75
N LYS A 130 5.36 38.58 -4.06
CA LYS A 130 5.73 39.86 -4.67
C LYS A 130 4.55 40.83 -4.67
N LYS A 131 3.33 40.40 -5.02
CA LYS A 131 2.13 41.24 -5.04
C LYS A 131 1.73 41.77 -3.65
N ILE A 132 2.00 41.02 -2.60
CA ILE A 132 1.67 41.42 -1.22
C ILE A 132 2.85 42.02 -0.48
N GLY A 133 3.98 42.35 -1.18
CA GLY A 133 5.12 43.05 -0.63
C GLY A 133 5.96 42.25 0.36
N ILE A 134 5.92 40.92 0.31
CA ILE A 134 6.72 40.04 1.17
C ILE A 134 8.07 39.74 0.49
N GLU A 135 9.17 40.02 1.21
CA GLU A 135 10.51 39.64 0.81
C GLU A 135 10.91 38.32 1.47
N ARG A 136 11.25 37.32 0.65
CA ARG A 136 11.77 36.03 1.13
C ARG A 136 13.29 36.10 1.21
N ARG A 137 13.84 35.82 2.38
CA ARG A 137 15.28 35.73 2.64
C ARG A 137 15.64 34.30 2.98
N VAL A 138 16.55 33.68 2.20
CA VAL A 138 17.00 32.30 2.38
C VAL A 138 18.52 32.29 2.45
N TYR A 139 19.03 31.77 3.54
CA TYR A 139 20.48 31.59 3.77
C TYR A 139 20.76 30.11 3.89
N THR A 140 21.60 29.56 3.00
CA THR A 140 21.90 28.13 2.98
C THR A 140 23.39 27.86 2.96
N ALA A 141 23.80 26.80 3.62
CA ALA A 141 25.08 26.14 3.41
C ALA A 141 24.84 24.87 2.59
N GLY A 142 25.45 24.78 1.42
CA GLY A 142 25.22 23.74 0.41
C GLY A 142 24.40 24.23 -0.78
N LYS A 143 25.00 24.12 -1.99
CA LYS A 143 24.48 24.67 -3.27
C LYS A 143 23.00 24.28 -3.55
N ASN A 144 22.60 23.10 -3.16
CA ASN A 144 21.26 22.53 -3.51
C ASN A 144 20.32 22.44 -2.30
N LYS A 145 20.58 23.19 -1.22
CA LYS A 145 19.80 23.04 0.02
C LYS A 145 18.39 23.62 -0.07
N SER A 146 18.13 24.56 -0.99
CA SER A 146 16.81 25.15 -1.26
C SER A 146 16.19 24.62 -2.57
N THR A 147 16.39 23.36 -2.88
CA THR A 147 15.79 22.70 -4.04
C THR A 147 14.26 22.81 -4.00
N LEU A 148 13.65 23.17 -5.15
CA LEU A 148 12.20 23.34 -5.34
C LEU A 148 11.53 24.28 -4.34
N ASP A 149 12.20 25.38 -3.99
CA ASP A 149 11.63 26.43 -3.15
C ASP A 149 10.42 27.06 -3.86
N PRO A 150 9.20 26.99 -3.28
CA PRO A 150 7.98 27.45 -3.95
C PRO A 150 7.87 28.98 -4.09
N PHE A 151 8.80 29.74 -3.54
CA PHE A 151 8.79 31.21 -3.56
C PHE A 151 9.80 31.83 -4.54
N VAL A 152 10.47 31.01 -5.34
CA VAL A 152 11.39 31.45 -6.40
C VAL A 152 11.05 30.73 -7.71
N ASP A 153 11.74 31.12 -8.80
CA ASP A 153 11.60 30.39 -10.07
C ASP A 153 12.08 28.95 -9.94
N GLU A 154 11.34 28.06 -10.56
CA GLU A 154 11.71 26.65 -10.63
C GLU A 154 12.97 26.49 -11.48
N LYS A 155 13.93 25.74 -10.98
CA LYS A 155 15.17 25.42 -11.68
C LYS A 155 15.04 24.08 -12.40
N GLU A 156 15.36 24.06 -13.68
CA GLU A 156 15.30 22.85 -14.50
C GLU A 156 16.13 21.69 -13.92
N GLU A 157 17.30 21.99 -13.33
CA GLU A 157 18.15 21.00 -12.68
C GLU A 157 17.47 20.35 -11.46
N ASP A 158 16.69 21.13 -10.69
CA ASP A 158 15.97 20.62 -9.54
C ASP A 158 14.83 19.70 -9.97
N VAL A 159 14.11 20.07 -11.03
CA VAL A 159 13.06 19.23 -11.65
C VAL A 159 13.65 17.93 -12.17
N LYS A 160 14.77 17.97 -12.90
CA LYS A 160 15.47 16.79 -13.40
C LYS A 160 15.87 15.86 -12.26
N ARG A 161 16.39 16.41 -11.17
CA ARG A 161 16.75 15.61 -9.98
C ARG A 161 15.53 14.98 -9.32
N LEU A 162 14.43 15.73 -9.15
CA LEU A 162 13.19 15.18 -8.61
C LEU A 162 12.66 14.05 -9.48
N LYS A 163 12.60 14.26 -10.79
CA LYS A 163 12.14 13.23 -11.74
C LYS A 163 13.00 11.96 -11.69
N SER A 164 14.32 12.08 -11.56
CA SER A 164 15.20 10.92 -11.38
C SER A 164 14.82 10.11 -10.14
N ILE A 165 14.63 10.77 -9.00
CA ILE A 165 14.21 10.11 -7.75
C ILE A 165 12.84 9.45 -7.92
N GLN A 166 11.89 10.12 -8.56
CA GLN A 166 10.56 9.55 -8.82
C GLN A 166 10.63 8.29 -9.69
N LEU A 167 11.48 8.27 -10.73
CA LEU A 167 11.67 7.10 -11.58
C LEU A 167 12.28 5.92 -10.82
N GLU A 168 13.25 6.16 -9.95
CA GLU A 168 13.83 5.12 -9.08
C GLU A 168 12.77 4.52 -8.15
N LEU A 169 12.01 5.37 -7.44
CA LEU A 169 10.94 4.91 -6.55
C LEU A 169 9.83 4.16 -7.32
N HIS A 170 9.53 4.60 -8.54
CA HIS A 170 8.54 3.94 -9.39
C HIS A 170 9.03 2.57 -9.85
N ALA A 171 10.29 2.46 -10.26
CA ALA A 171 10.91 1.19 -10.63
C ALA A 171 10.91 0.19 -9.47
N ASP A 172 11.20 0.63 -8.25
CA ASP A 172 11.12 -0.20 -7.06
C ASP A 172 9.69 -0.69 -6.79
N PHE A 173 8.69 0.17 -6.97
CA PHE A 173 7.29 -0.21 -6.83
C PHE A 173 6.89 -1.25 -7.89
N ILE A 174 7.23 -1.03 -9.16
CA ILE A 174 6.99 -1.97 -10.26
C ILE A 174 7.59 -3.33 -9.90
N LYS A 175 8.83 -3.37 -9.44
CA LYS A 175 9.52 -4.61 -9.03
C LYS A 175 8.77 -5.37 -7.93
N VAL A 176 8.21 -4.66 -6.94
CA VAL A 176 7.39 -5.29 -5.88
C VAL A 176 6.15 -5.93 -6.48
N VAL A 177 5.45 -5.21 -7.38
CA VAL A 177 4.24 -5.71 -8.03
C VAL A 177 4.56 -6.92 -8.91
N GLU A 178 5.59 -6.84 -9.75
CA GLU A 178 6.03 -7.95 -10.59
C GLU A 178 6.45 -9.18 -9.78
N THR A 179 7.14 -8.98 -8.67
CA THR A 179 7.52 -10.07 -7.76
C THR A 179 6.28 -10.76 -7.16
N SER A 180 5.26 -10.00 -6.82
CA SER A 180 4.04 -10.52 -6.20
C SER A 180 3.03 -11.05 -7.22
N ARG A 181 2.88 -10.36 -8.36
CA ARG A 181 1.79 -10.55 -9.31
C ARG A 181 2.23 -10.93 -10.72
N GLY A 182 3.53 -10.91 -11.04
CA GLY A 182 4.03 -11.00 -12.42
C GLY A 182 3.44 -12.12 -13.25
N SER A 183 3.33 -13.34 -12.71
CA SER A 183 2.72 -14.49 -13.39
C SER A 183 1.20 -14.39 -13.58
N LYS A 184 0.53 -13.49 -12.86
CA LYS A 184 -0.92 -13.29 -12.87
C LYS A 184 -1.35 -12.10 -13.74
N LEU A 185 -0.44 -11.14 -14.00
CA LEU A 185 -0.73 -9.97 -14.82
C LEU A 185 -1.04 -10.34 -16.27
N LYS A 186 -2.00 -9.65 -16.87
CA LYS A 186 -2.37 -9.84 -18.28
C LYS A 186 -1.45 -9.02 -19.17
N GLU A 187 -0.76 -9.68 -20.11
CA GLU A 187 0.28 -9.07 -20.95
C GLU A 187 -0.18 -7.84 -21.78
N PRO A 188 -1.35 -7.80 -22.43
CA PRO A 188 -1.78 -6.62 -23.16
C PRO A 188 -1.93 -5.37 -22.29
N GLU A 189 -2.32 -5.56 -21.05
CA GLU A 189 -2.58 -4.49 -20.07
C GLU A 189 -1.37 -4.18 -19.19
N LYS A 190 -0.30 -4.96 -19.28
CA LYS A 190 0.86 -4.86 -18.38
C LYS A 190 1.52 -3.48 -18.44
N ASN A 191 1.63 -2.92 -19.64
CA ASN A 191 2.23 -1.60 -19.81
C ASN A 191 1.36 -0.46 -19.25
N ASN A 192 0.04 -0.62 -19.24
CA ASN A 192 -0.90 0.36 -18.69
C ASN A 192 -0.99 0.26 -17.16
N ILE A 193 -0.77 -0.94 -16.60
CA ILE A 193 -0.84 -1.18 -15.15
C ILE A 193 0.14 -0.29 -14.37
N PHE A 194 1.27 0.07 -14.96
CA PHE A 194 2.35 0.80 -14.31
C PHE A 194 2.38 2.30 -14.63
N THR A 195 1.27 2.87 -15.11
CA THR A 195 1.19 4.29 -15.48
C THR A 195 0.64 5.21 -14.40
N GLY A 196 0.28 4.65 -13.23
CA GLY A 196 -0.34 5.39 -12.13
C GLY A 196 -1.88 5.37 -12.18
N GLU A 197 -2.48 4.65 -13.12
CA GLU A 197 -3.93 4.46 -13.20
C GLU A 197 -4.46 3.58 -12.07
N PHE A 198 -5.77 3.62 -11.87
CA PHE A 198 -6.48 2.82 -10.88
C PHE A 198 -7.77 2.24 -11.46
N TRP A 199 -8.22 1.14 -10.87
CA TRP A 199 -9.33 0.35 -11.38
C TRP A 199 -10.29 -0.06 -10.27
N THR A 200 -11.52 -0.37 -10.64
CA THR A 200 -12.43 -1.07 -9.73
C THR A 200 -11.91 -2.47 -9.42
N GLY A 201 -12.31 -3.06 -8.30
CA GLY A 201 -11.91 -4.43 -7.96
C GLY A 201 -12.27 -5.45 -9.04
N SER A 202 -13.42 -5.28 -9.71
CA SER A 202 -13.82 -6.13 -10.84
C SER A 202 -12.88 -6.00 -12.05
N ALA A 203 -12.42 -4.78 -12.37
CA ALA A 203 -11.45 -4.55 -13.45
C ALA A 203 -10.06 -5.05 -13.02
N ALA A 204 -9.64 -4.80 -11.79
CA ALA A 204 -8.39 -5.26 -11.23
C ALA A 204 -8.24 -6.80 -11.26
N LEU A 205 -9.34 -7.53 -11.09
CA LEU A 205 -9.36 -8.99 -11.25
C LEU A 205 -9.03 -9.39 -12.70
N LYS A 206 -9.60 -8.71 -13.68
CA LYS A 206 -9.33 -9.00 -15.10
C LYS A 206 -7.87 -8.71 -15.46
N LEU A 207 -7.26 -7.71 -14.83
CA LEU A 207 -5.86 -7.34 -15.02
C LEU A 207 -4.87 -8.24 -14.26
N GLY A 208 -5.35 -9.06 -13.34
CA GLY A 208 -4.52 -9.91 -12.49
C GLY A 208 -3.93 -9.18 -11.27
N LEU A 209 -4.39 -7.97 -10.97
CA LEU A 209 -3.97 -7.21 -9.79
C LEU A 209 -4.53 -7.79 -8.49
N VAL A 210 -5.67 -8.48 -8.55
CA VAL A 210 -6.25 -9.22 -7.43
C VAL A 210 -6.57 -10.65 -7.85
N ASP A 211 -6.79 -11.55 -6.89
CA ASP A 211 -7.05 -12.97 -7.13
C ASP A 211 -8.54 -13.31 -7.15
N GLY A 212 -9.37 -12.43 -6.62
CA GLY A 212 -10.81 -12.62 -6.57
C GLY A 212 -11.57 -11.41 -6.06
N VAL A 213 -12.88 -11.49 -6.21
CA VAL A 213 -13.82 -10.49 -5.67
C VAL A 213 -14.55 -11.10 -4.47
N GLY A 214 -14.53 -10.38 -3.34
CA GLY A 214 -15.20 -10.79 -2.11
C GLY A 214 -14.65 -10.06 -0.88
N ASN A 215 -15.40 -10.10 0.21
CA ASN A 215 -14.96 -9.57 1.50
C ASN A 215 -14.35 -10.65 2.40
N ALA A 216 -13.73 -10.25 3.50
CA ALA A 216 -13.02 -11.16 4.40
C ALA A 216 -13.94 -12.26 4.96
N ASP A 217 -15.12 -11.92 5.43
CA ASP A 217 -16.05 -12.91 6.01
C ASP A 217 -16.49 -13.95 5.01
N GLN A 218 -16.89 -13.51 3.81
CA GLN A 218 -17.34 -14.40 2.75
C GLN A 218 -16.21 -15.33 2.28
N VAL A 219 -15.08 -14.76 1.86
CA VAL A 219 -13.98 -15.55 1.29
C VAL A 219 -13.38 -16.50 2.32
N LEU A 220 -13.22 -16.08 3.58
CA LEU A 220 -12.68 -16.97 4.60
C LEU A 220 -13.63 -18.11 4.96
N LYS A 221 -14.96 -17.89 4.93
CA LYS A 221 -15.94 -18.97 5.07
C LYS A 221 -15.93 -19.93 3.89
N GLU A 222 -15.89 -19.44 2.68
CA GLU A 222 -15.80 -20.27 1.46
C GLU A 222 -14.53 -21.14 1.46
N LYS A 223 -13.37 -20.57 1.87
CA LYS A 223 -12.09 -21.27 1.89
C LYS A 223 -11.97 -22.27 3.04
N PHE A 224 -12.46 -21.95 4.22
CA PHE A 224 -12.18 -22.70 5.45
C PHE A 224 -13.43 -23.32 6.10
N GLY A 225 -14.62 -23.07 5.52
CA GLY A 225 -15.91 -23.54 6.00
C GLY A 225 -16.51 -22.64 7.08
N ASP A 226 -17.81 -22.86 7.37
CA ASP A 226 -18.61 -22.02 8.28
C ASP A 226 -18.09 -21.95 9.72
N LYS A 227 -17.24 -22.90 10.12
CA LYS A 227 -16.64 -22.94 11.47
C LYS A 227 -15.33 -22.18 11.58
N VAL A 228 -14.96 -21.41 10.56
CA VAL A 228 -13.79 -20.51 10.65
C VAL A 228 -14.02 -19.46 11.72
N ILE A 229 -13.01 -19.21 12.54
CA ILE A 229 -13.02 -18.17 13.56
C ILE A 229 -12.10 -17.04 13.12
N ILE A 230 -12.69 -15.92 12.76
CA ILE A 230 -11.98 -14.68 12.45
C ILE A 230 -11.73 -13.96 13.77
N LYS A 231 -10.46 -13.67 14.09
CA LYS A 231 -10.08 -12.99 15.34
C LYS A 231 -9.46 -11.63 15.02
N ASN A 232 -10.14 -10.56 15.36
CA ASN A 232 -9.63 -9.20 15.34
C ASN A 232 -8.70 -8.93 16.54
#